data_26c67fb00c2a19e2a07bc243227fa92b
#
_entry.id   26c67fb00c2a19e2a07bc243227fa92b
#
_cell.length_a   1.000
_cell.length_b   1.000
_cell.length_c   1.000
_cell.angle_alpha   90.00
_cell.angle_beta   90.00
_cell.angle_gamma   90.00
#
_symmetry.space_group_name_H-M   'P 1'
#
loop_
_entity.id
_entity.type
_entity.pdbx_description
1 polymer ?
#
loop_
_entity_poly.entity_id
_entity_poly.type
_entity_poly.pdbx_seq_one_letter_code
_entity_poly.pdbx_strand_id
1 'polypeptide(L)'
;MNEQSNVKKVIGVVSGKGGVGKSSVTSMLAVQAQRLGYKAAILDADVTGPSIPQAFGIKEKATGTDEMIFPVESKTGITVMSVNALLADETDPVVWRGPVLSGVIEQFWNNVVWGNVDIMFVDMPPGTGDVALTVFQSLPLDGIVIVTSPQEMVSMIVEKAVKMAQLMNVPIIGIVENMSYFMCPDCGKKHRIFGESHLDKIANKYEIGNIAEIPMNTKIAAACDKGMIELFDGDWLDSMVEACLAADNPDKHDGMPQHPEDCSGSCDSCGVEGCGSRK
;
A
#
# COMPACT_ATOMS: atom_id res chain seq x y z
N MET A 1 -13.08 -7.39 10.84
CA MET A 1 -11.93 -7.06 11.72
C MET A 1 -12.23 -7.59 13.10
N ASN A 2 -11.24 -8.13 13.85
CA ASN A 2 -11.49 -8.69 15.17
C ASN A 2 -11.79 -7.59 16.21
N GLU A 3 -12.43 -8.00 17.34
CA GLU A 3 -12.90 -7.08 18.37
C GLU A 3 -11.77 -6.33 19.13
N GLN A 4 -10.52 -6.80 19.01
CA GLN A 4 -9.34 -6.20 19.64
C GLN A 4 -8.61 -5.22 18.72
N SER A 5 -9.16 -4.95 17.54
CA SER A 5 -8.55 -4.10 16.52
C SER A 5 -9.45 -2.92 16.16
N ASN A 6 -8.83 -1.74 16.03
CA ASN A 6 -9.49 -0.54 15.56
C ASN A 6 -8.53 0.23 14.65
N VAL A 7 -8.76 0.18 13.36
CA VAL A 7 -7.98 0.88 12.34
C VAL A 7 -8.81 2.02 11.78
N LYS A 8 -8.38 3.27 12.01
CA LYS A 8 -9.17 4.46 11.65
C LYS A 8 -9.09 4.78 10.17
N LYS A 9 -7.87 4.68 9.57
CA LYS A 9 -7.62 4.97 8.15
C LYS A 9 -6.83 3.85 7.50
N VAL A 10 -7.23 3.47 6.29
CA VAL A 10 -6.57 2.43 5.49
C VAL A 10 -6.22 3.01 4.12
N ILE A 11 -4.93 3.13 3.83
CA ILE A 11 -4.41 3.80 2.64
C ILE A 11 -3.64 2.79 1.78
N GLY A 12 -4.12 2.55 0.56
CA GLY A 12 -3.43 1.72 -0.41
C GLY A 12 -2.26 2.47 -1.06
N VAL A 13 -1.07 1.88 -1.06
CA VAL A 13 0.09 2.40 -1.81
C VAL A 13 0.27 1.57 -3.07
N VAL A 14 0.06 2.19 -4.21
CA VAL A 14 0.01 1.50 -5.51
C VAL A 14 1.10 1.99 -6.46
N SER A 15 1.51 1.12 -7.38
CA SER A 15 2.41 1.50 -8.47
C SER A 15 2.01 0.80 -9.76
N GLY A 16 2.21 1.44 -10.89
CA GLY A 16 1.88 0.86 -12.19
C GLY A 16 2.84 -0.24 -12.64
N LYS A 17 4.04 -0.34 -12.05
CA LYS A 17 5.01 -1.43 -12.27
C LYS A 17 5.89 -1.64 -11.03
N GLY A 18 6.64 -2.76 -11.04
CA GLY A 18 7.67 -3.03 -10.03
C GLY A 18 8.92 -2.16 -10.21
N GLY A 19 9.66 -1.97 -9.11
CA GLY A 19 10.96 -1.29 -9.14
C GLY A 19 10.94 0.24 -9.00
N VAL A 20 9.78 0.86 -8.82
CA VAL A 20 9.66 2.32 -8.57
C VAL A 20 9.93 2.71 -7.12
N GLY A 21 10.15 1.74 -6.24
CA GLY A 21 10.37 1.95 -4.81
C GLY A 21 9.07 2.11 -4.01
N LYS A 22 7.96 1.51 -4.45
CA LYS A 22 6.67 1.50 -3.76
C LYS A 22 6.82 1.14 -2.28
N SER A 23 7.41 -0.01 -1.97
CA SER A 23 7.60 -0.49 -0.60
C SER A 23 8.48 0.43 0.26
N SER A 24 9.49 1.07 -0.35
CA SER A 24 10.29 2.09 0.34
C SER A 24 9.45 3.33 0.67
N VAL A 25 8.58 3.77 -0.25
CA VAL A 25 7.66 4.88 -0.01
C VAL A 25 6.63 4.51 1.05
N THR A 26 6.05 3.30 0.99
CA THR A 26 5.14 2.78 2.02
C THR A 26 5.79 2.80 3.40
N SER A 27 7.03 2.32 3.50
CA SER A 27 7.81 2.35 4.75
C SER A 27 8.04 3.77 5.24
N MET A 28 8.44 4.69 4.36
CA MET A 28 8.67 6.10 4.73
C MET A 28 7.39 6.81 5.16
N LEU A 29 6.24 6.55 4.52
CA LEU A 29 4.95 7.09 4.94
C LEU A 29 4.59 6.63 6.36
N ALA A 30 4.77 5.35 6.67
CA ALA A 30 4.51 4.82 8.00
C ALA A 30 5.46 5.40 9.06
N VAL A 31 6.76 5.52 8.75
CA VAL A 31 7.74 6.14 9.64
C VAL A 31 7.40 7.61 9.87
N GLN A 32 6.99 8.33 8.84
CA GLN A 32 6.63 9.73 8.96
C GLN A 32 5.35 9.92 9.79
N ALA A 33 4.33 9.08 9.59
CA ALA A 33 3.13 9.08 10.43
C ALA A 33 3.48 8.84 11.91
N GLN A 34 4.37 7.88 12.18
CA GLN A 34 4.85 7.60 13.55
C GLN A 34 5.59 8.80 14.15
N ARG A 35 6.43 9.50 13.38
CA ARG A 35 7.14 10.71 13.83
C ARG A 35 6.20 11.86 14.14
N LEU A 36 5.10 11.98 13.40
CA LEU A 36 4.04 12.96 13.68
C LEU A 36 3.16 12.58 14.88
N GLY A 37 3.43 11.45 15.55
CA GLY A 37 2.75 11.01 16.76
C GLY A 37 1.53 10.11 16.53
N TYR A 38 1.32 9.63 15.30
CA TYR A 38 0.23 8.70 14.98
C TYR A 38 0.68 7.25 15.10
N LYS A 39 -0.19 6.37 15.56
CA LYS A 39 0.06 4.93 15.56
C LYS A 39 -0.10 4.40 14.14
N ALA A 40 1.02 4.03 13.53
CA ALA A 40 1.07 3.55 12.16
C ALA A 40 1.14 2.02 12.11
N ALA A 41 0.53 1.43 11.06
CA ALA A 41 0.68 0.03 10.72
C ALA A 41 0.98 -0.14 9.24
N ILE A 42 1.60 -1.27 8.87
CA ILE A 42 1.82 -1.67 7.49
C ILE A 42 1.26 -3.08 7.30
N LEU A 43 0.39 -3.22 6.30
CA LEU A 43 0.00 -4.48 5.72
C LEU A 43 0.74 -4.65 4.40
N ASP A 44 1.75 -5.54 4.37
CA ASP A 44 2.50 -5.87 3.16
C ASP A 44 1.77 -6.98 2.39
N ALA A 45 1.09 -6.59 1.31
CA ALA A 45 0.36 -7.48 0.40
C ALA A 45 1.16 -7.81 -0.87
N ASP A 46 2.42 -7.37 -0.98
CA ASP A 46 3.29 -7.68 -2.11
C ASP A 46 3.98 -9.03 -1.92
N VAL A 47 3.48 -10.03 -2.63
CA VAL A 47 4.02 -11.41 -2.58
C VAL A 47 5.35 -11.57 -3.33
N THR A 48 5.80 -10.55 -4.05
CA THR A 48 6.98 -10.65 -4.92
C THR A 48 8.31 -10.55 -4.18
N GLY A 49 8.29 -10.23 -2.88
CA GLY A 49 9.48 -10.22 -2.03
C GLY A 49 9.24 -9.58 -0.67
N PRO A 50 10.02 -9.93 0.35
CA PRO A 50 9.87 -9.44 1.73
C PRO A 50 10.45 -8.03 1.92
N SER A 51 10.09 -7.07 1.05
CA SER A 51 10.69 -5.73 1.02
C SER A 51 10.42 -4.92 2.28
N ILE A 52 9.23 -5.03 2.86
CA ILE A 52 8.85 -4.31 4.08
C ILE A 52 9.59 -4.87 5.31
N PRO A 53 9.52 -6.18 5.62
CA PRO A 53 10.28 -6.74 6.74
C PRO A 53 11.78 -6.43 6.66
N GLN A 54 12.37 -6.54 5.46
CA GLN A 54 13.77 -6.22 5.24
C GLN A 54 14.09 -4.74 5.57
N ALA A 55 13.28 -3.79 5.09
CA ALA A 55 13.50 -2.37 5.30
C ALA A 55 13.48 -1.96 6.79
N PHE A 56 12.68 -2.66 7.60
CA PHE A 56 12.61 -2.46 9.06
C PHE A 56 13.57 -3.36 9.86
N GLY A 57 14.25 -4.30 9.20
CA GLY A 57 15.15 -5.26 9.85
C GLY A 57 14.39 -6.26 10.74
N ILE A 58 13.14 -6.53 10.42
CA ILE A 58 12.28 -7.50 11.10
C ILE A 58 12.69 -8.90 10.62
N LYS A 59 13.07 -9.75 11.57
CA LYS A 59 13.43 -11.15 11.36
C LYS A 59 12.49 -12.10 12.08
N GLU A 60 11.74 -11.58 13.01
CA GLU A 60 10.74 -12.31 13.77
C GLU A 60 9.56 -12.66 12.86
N LYS A 61 9.04 -13.86 13.02
CA LYS A 61 7.80 -14.27 12.37
C LYS A 61 6.61 -13.88 13.23
N ALA A 62 5.48 -13.59 12.58
CA ALA A 62 4.23 -13.42 13.27
C ALA A 62 3.92 -14.68 14.09
N THR A 63 3.40 -14.49 15.27
CA THR A 63 2.96 -15.60 16.16
C THR A 63 1.45 -15.61 16.22
N GLY A 64 0.85 -16.72 16.59
CA GLY A 64 -0.61 -16.76 16.67
C GLY A 64 -1.16 -18.06 17.22
N THR A 65 -2.46 -18.07 17.33
CA THR A 65 -3.31 -19.25 17.58
C THR A 65 -4.12 -19.52 16.31
N ASP A 66 -4.97 -20.54 16.33
CA ASP A 66 -5.85 -20.87 15.20
C ASP A 66 -6.84 -19.70 14.87
N GLU A 67 -7.12 -18.82 15.84
CA GLU A 67 -8.11 -17.75 15.70
C GLU A 67 -7.50 -16.33 15.62
N MET A 68 -6.30 -16.11 16.17
CA MET A 68 -5.67 -14.80 16.27
C MET A 68 -4.22 -14.84 15.83
N ILE A 69 -3.83 -13.82 15.07
CA ILE A 69 -2.46 -13.60 14.60
C ILE A 69 -1.92 -12.34 15.27
N PHE A 70 -0.74 -12.44 15.87
CA PHE A 70 -0.05 -11.30 16.45
C PHE A 70 0.99 -10.78 15.46
N PRO A 71 0.85 -9.54 14.99
CA PRO A 71 1.80 -8.92 14.07
C PRO A 71 3.13 -8.64 14.77
N VAL A 72 4.14 -8.30 13.98
CA VAL A 72 5.44 -7.90 14.52
C VAL A 72 5.49 -6.38 14.63
N GLU A 73 6.14 -5.86 15.67
CA GLU A 73 6.40 -4.44 15.83
C GLU A 73 7.82 -4.10 15.41
N SER A 74 7.99 -2.96 14.71
CA SER A 74 9.28 -2.39 14.43
C SER A 74 9.91 -1.79 15.69
N LYS A 75 11.16 -1.33 15.59
CA LYS A 75 11.88 -0.73 16.74
C LYS A 75 11.22 0.53 17.27
N THR A 76 10.50 1.29 16.45
CA THR A 76 9.76 2.49 16.87
C THR A 76 8.28 2.24 17.16
N GLY A 77 7.82 0.98 17.07
CA GLY A 77 6.45 0.59 17.41
C GLY A 77 5.47 0.67 16.23
N ILE A 78 5.98 0.62 14.98
CA ILE A 78 5.12 0.46 13.80
C ILE A 78 4.73 -1.02 13.71
N THR A 79 3.44 -1.30 13.66
CA THR A 79 2.92 -2.66 13.54
C THR A 79 3.04 -3.13 12.09
N VAL A 80 3.67 -4.28 11.85
CA VAL A 80 3.92 -4.82 10.51
C VAL A 80 3.38 -6.24 10.39
N MET A 81 2.61 -6.49 9.34
CA MET A 81 2.22 -7.83 8.91
C MET A 81 2.48 -7.99 7.42
N SER A 82 3.21 -9.05 7.04
CA SER A 82 3.55 -9.34 5.65
C SER A 82 3.04 -10.70 5.25
N VAL A 83 2.55 -10.84 4.03
CA VAL A 83 2.17 -12.14 3.46
C VAL A 83 3.36 -13.09 3.40
N ASN A 84 4.56 -12.55 3.29
CA ASN A 84 5.79 -13.34 3.31
C ASN A 84 6.09 -13.97 4.69
N ALA A 85 5.50 -13.44 5.77
CA ALA A 85 5.66 -14.01 7.12
C ALA A 85 4.98 -15.38 7.29
N LEU A 86 4.10 -15.76 6.36
CA LEU A 86 3.44 -17.07 6.34
C LEU A 86 4.23 -18.14 5.58
N LEU A 87 5.28 -17.74 4.86
CA LEU A 87 6.10 -18.69 4.11
C LEU A 87 7.03 -19.47 5.05
N ALA A 88 7.17 -20.76 4.79
CA ALA A 88 8.11 -21.61 5.52
C ALA A 88 9.55 -21.18 5.24
N ASP A 89 9.85 -20.84 3.98
CA ASP A 89 11.14 -20.30 3.52
C ASP A 89 10.88 -19.03 2.70
N GLU A 90 11.60 -17.94 2.99
CA GLU A 90 11.49 -16.65 2.28
C GLU A 90 11.91 -16.74 0.80
N THR A 91 12.63 -17.80 0.43
CA THR A 91 13.09 -18.05 -0.93
C THR A 91 12.18 -18.96 -1.74
N ASP A 92 11.14 -19.52 -1.11
CA ASP A 92 10.20 -20.38 -1.81
C ASP A 92 9.40 -19.57 -2.86
N PRO A 93 9.35 -20.05 -4.12
CA PRO A 93 8.57 -19.39 -5.14
C PRO A 93 7.08 -19.54 -4.85
N VAL A 94 6.45 -18.44 -4.48
CA VAL A 94 5.01 -18.43 -4.16
C VAL A 94 4.20 -18.18 -5.41
N VAL A 95 3.52 -19.20 -5.88
CA VAL A 95 2.51 -19.06 -6.94
C VAL A 95 1.15 -18.83 -6.31
N TRP A 96 0.94 -17.63 -5.78
CA TRP A 96 -0.37 -17.27 -5.24
C TRP A 96 -1.28 -16.82 -6.38
N ARG A 97 -2.32 -17.57 -6.62
CA ARG A 97 -3.40 -17.13 -7.51
C ARG A 97 -4.29 -16.13 -6.77
N GLY A 98 -4.91 -15.20 -7.50
CA GLY A 98 -5.75 -14.14 -6.94
C GLY A 98 -6.65 -14.58 -5.77
N PRO A 99 -7.46 -15.65 -5.90
CA PRO A 99 -8.34 -16.10 -4.81
C PRO A 99 -7.63 -16.52 -3.53
N VAL A 100 -6.43 -17.09 -3.63
CA VAL A 100 -5.63 -17.49 -2.44
C VAL A 100 -5.11 -16.25 -1.73
N LEU A 101 -4.61 -15.27 -2.48
CA LEU A 101 -4.14 -14.01 -1.93
C LEU A 101 -5.27 -13.24 -1.25
N SER A 102 -6.47 -13.18 -1.89
CA SER A 102 -7.65 -12.57 -1.27
C SER A 102 -7.94 -13.17 0.09
N GLY A 103 -8.01 -14.50 0.18
CA GLY A 103 -8.28 -15.19 1.43
C GLY A 103 -7.25 -14.88 2.52
N VAL A 104 -5.97 -14.74 2.15
CA VAL A 104 -4.92 -14.37 3.12
C VAL A 104 -5.05 -12.91 3.56
N ILE A 105 -5.31 -11.99 2.65
CA ILE A 105 -5.53 -10.58 2.98
C ILE A 105 -6.75 -10.41 3.88
N GLU A 106 -7.83 -11.12 3.58
CA GLU A 106 -9.04 -11.16 4.44
C GLU A 106 -8.74 -11.72 5.83
N GLN A 107 -7.95 -12.80 5.92
CA GLN A 107 -7.47 -13.31 7.20
C GLN A 107 -6.63 -12.28 7.95
N PHE A 108 -5.73 -11.57 7.29
CA PHE A 108 -4.93 -10.52 7.93
C PHE A 108 -5.81 -9.38 8.42
N TRP A 109 -6.83 -9.01 7.65
CA TRP A 109 -7.77 -7.98 8.08
C TRP A 109 -8.62 -8.43 9.28
N ASN A 110 -9.08 -9.68 9.28
CA ASN A 110 -10.03 -10.17 10.27
C ASN A 110 -9.38 -10.77 11.52
N ASN A 111 -8.23 -11.46 11.39
CA ASN A 111 -7.67 -12.27 12.46
C ASN A 111 -6.41 -11.68 13.09
N VAL A 112 -5.76 -10.70 12.43
CA VAL A 112 -4.60 -10.01 13.02
C VAL A 112 -5.07 -9.05 14.12
N VAL A 113 -4.41 -9.12 15.27
CA VAL A 113 -4.63 -8.19 16.38
C VAL A 113 -3.84 -6.93 16.16
N TRP A 114 -4.42 -5.99 15.39
CA TRP A 114 -3.79 -4.71 15.06
C TRP A 114 -3.76 -3.73 16.24
N GLY A 115 -4.63 -3.91 17.22
CA GLY A 115 -4.82 -2.95 18.30
C GLY A 115 -5.44 -1.63 17.82
N ASN A 116 -5.06 -0.52 18.46
CA ASN A 116 -5.51 0.81 18.05
C ASN A 116 -4.51 1.42 17.06
N VAL A 117 -4.88 1.54 15.81
CA VAL A 117 -4.09 2.10 14.70
C VAL A 117 -4.77 3.35 14.17
N ASP A 118 -4.04 4.46 14.08
CA ASP A 118 -4.56 5.70 13.51
C ASP A 118 -4.55 5.64 11.98
N ILE A 119 -3.48 5.05 11.40
CA ILE A 119 -3.34 4.92 9.96
C ILE A 119 -2.60 3.63 9.60
N MET A 120 -3.17 2.87 8.67
CA MET A 120 -2.57 1.68 8.07
C MET A 120 -2.21 1.96 6.62
N PHE A 121 -0.97 1.69 6.24
CA PHE A 121 -0.54 1.70 4.86
C PHE A 121 -0.49 0.27 4.32
N VAL A 122 -1.15 0.05 3.18
CA VAL A 122 -1.15 -1.25 2.51
C VAL A 122 -0.19 -1.20 1.34
N ASP A 123 0.91 -1.96 1.41
CA ASP A 123 1.85 -2.11 0.31
C ASP A 123 1.26 -3.07 -0.72
N MET A 124 0.68 -2.49 -1.79
CA MET A 124 -0.10 -3.23 -2.79
C MET A 124 0.82 -4.02 -3.73
N PRO A 125 0.36 -5.14 -4.30
CA PRO A 125 1.10 -5.79 -5.39
C PRO A 125 1.36 -4.83 -6.54
N PRO A 126 2.51 -4.93 -7.24
CA PRO A 126 2.84 -4.04 -8.34
C PRO A 126 1.92 -4.26 -9.55
N GLY A 127 1.66 -3.18 -10.28
CA GLY A 127 0.81 -3.22 -11.47
C GLY A 127 -0.67 -2.95 -11.18
N THR A 128 -1.49 -3.08 -12.23
CA THR A 128 -2.94 -2.83 -12.20
C THR A 128 -3.72 -4.06 -12.68
N GLY A 129 -3.16 -5.25 -12.45
CA GLY A 129 -3.77 -6.53 -12.84
C GLY A 129 -4.68 -7.11 -11.77
N ASP A 130 -5.15 -8.33 -12.02
CA ASP A 130 -6.14 -9.04 -11.19
C ASP A 130 -5.74 -9.16 -9.72
N VAL A 131 -4.43 -9.33 -9.44
CA VAL A 131 -3.93 -9.47 -8.06
C VAL A 131 -4.12 -8.16 -7.28
N ALA A 132 -3.78 -7.02 -7.88
CA ALA A 132 -3.98 -5.71 -7.26
C ALA A 132 -5.48 -5.42 -7.07
N LEU A 133 -6.31 -5.70 -8.08
CA LEU A 133 -7.77 -5.56 -7.99
C LEU A 133 -8.36 -6.39 -6.85
N THR A 134 -7.90 -7.62 -6.69
CA THR A 134 -8.33 -8.51 -5.61
C THR A 134 -8.05 -7.91 -4.23
N VAL A 135 -6.84 -7.37 -4.00
CA VAL A 135 -6.50 -6.72 -2.73
C VAL A 135 -7.35 -5.47 -2.50
N PHE A 136 -7.61 -4.68 -3.56
CA PHE A 136 -8.52 -3.53 -3.48
C PHE A 136 -9.92 -3.91 -3.00
N GLN A 137 -10.44 -5.05 -3.45
CA GLN A 137 -11.77 -5.53 -3.09
C GLN A 137 -11.84 -6.14 -1.69
N SER A 138 -10.70 -6.59 -1.15
CA SER A 138 -10.64 -7.26 0.15
C SER A 138 -10.48 -6.31 1.33
N LEU A 139 -10.15 -5.03 1.10
CA LEU A 139 -9.85 -4.07 2.16
C LEU A 139 -10.71 -2.80 2.05
N PRO A 140 -11.15 -2.22 3.18
CA PRO A 140 -11.94 -0.97 3.20
C PRO A 140 -11.04 0.25 3.05
N LEU A 141 -10.56 0.52 1.84
CA LEU A 141 -9.62 1.61 1.58
C LEU A 141 -10.30 2.98 1.70
N ASP A 142 -9.73 3.88 2.48
CA ASP A 142 -10.09 5.29 2.55
C ASP A 142 -9.53 6.09 1.38
N GLY A 143 -8.50 5.59 0.70
CA GLY A 143 -7.91 6.19 -0.48
C GLY A 143 -6.62 5.51 -0.89
N ILE A 144 -6.02 6.00 -1.97
CA ILE A 144 -4.73 5.50 -2.47
C ILE A 144 -3.71 6.60 -2.70
N VAL A 145 -2.44 6.24 -2.50
CA VAL A 145 -1.26 7.01 -2.94
C VAL A 145 -0.62 6.28 -4.11
N ILE A 146 -0.44 6.98 -5.23
CA ILE A 146 0.19 6.43 -6.43
C ILE A 146 1.69 6.72 -6.38
N VAL A 147 2.53 5.68 -6.45
CA VAL A 147 3.99 5.82 -6.50
C VAL A 147 4.48 5.60 -7.92
N THR A 148 5.30 6.53 -8.40
CA THR A 148 5.91 6.51 -9.72
C THR A 148 7.37 6.94 -9.68
N SER A 149 8.07 6.89 -10.80
CA SER A 149 9.43 7.41 -10.97
C SER A 149 9.57 8.12 -12.31
N PRO A 150 10.50 9.09 -12.49
CA PRO A 150 10.62 9.87 -13.72
C PRO A 150 11.00 9.07 -14.97
N GLN A 151 11.52 7.86 -14.79
CA GLN A 151 11.95 6.97 -15.90
C GLN A 151 10.79 6.37 -16.69
N GLU A 152 9.58 6.56 -16.24
CA GLU A 152 8.43 5.90 -16.82
C GLU A 152 7.76 6.78 -17.87
N MET A 153 7.05 6.13 -18.80
CA MET A 153 5.96 6.78 -19.52
C MET A 153 4.86 7.10 -18.49
N VAL A 154 5.15 8.03 -17.60
CA VAL A 154 4.41 8.34 -16.37
C VAL A 154 2.92 8.51 -16.63
N SER A 155 2.56 9.11 -17.77
CA SER A 155 1.16 9.35 -18.12
C SER A 155 0.34 8.08 -18.24
N MET A 156 0.81 7.07 -18.96
CA MET A 156 0.01 5.85 -19.22
C MET A 156 -0.14 4.97 -17.98
N ILE A 157 0.90 4.89 -17.14
CA ILE A 157 0.93 4.02 -15.96
C ILE A 157 0.10 4.64 -14.84
N VAL A 158 0.28 5.94 -14.59
CA VAL A 158 -0.56 6.67 -13.65
C VAL A 158 -2.02 6.67 -14.11
N GLU A 159 -2.28 6.84 -15.42
CA GLU A 159 -3.65 6.74 -15.96
C GLU A 159 -4.31 5.39 -15.70
N LYS A 160 -3.57 4.29 -15.78
CA LYS A 160 -4.11 2.97 -15.44
C LYS A 160 -4.47 2.87 -13.95
N ALA A 161 -3.59 3.36 -13.06
CA ALA A 161 -3.86 3.38 -11.63
C ALA A 161 -5.06 4.27 -11.29
N VAL A 162 -5.18 5.44 -11.94
CA VAL A 162 -6.33 6.34 -11.80
C VAL A 162 -7.63 5.65 -12.24
N LYS A 163 -7.63 5.02 -13.41
CA LYS A 163 -8.82 4.29 -13.91
C LYS A 163 -9.20 3.13 -13.00
N MET A 164 -8.22 2.42 -12.45
CA MET A 164 -8.47 1.35 -11.49
C MET A 164 -9.13 1.90 -10.23
N ALA A 165 -8.59 2.97 -9.66
CA ALA A 165 -9.17 3.62 -8.49
C ALA A 165 -10.61 4.10 -8.72
N GLN A 166 -10.87 4.69 -9.89
CA GLN A 166 -12.21 5.11 -10.31
C GLN A 166 -13.18 3.92 -10.44
N LEU A 167 -12.74 2.81 -11.03
CA LEU A 167 -13.55 1.58 -11.13
C LEU A 167 -13.92 1.01 -9.76
N MET A 168 -13.05 1.21 -8.77
CA MET A 168 -13.24 0.71 -7.41
C MET A 168 -13.87 1.73 -6.47
N ASN A 169 -14.24 2.92 -6.95
CA ASN A 169 -14.74 4.05 -6.16
C ASN A 169 -13.83 4.41 -4.97
N VAL A 170 -12.50 4.32 -5.17
CA VAL A 170 -11.52 4.66 -4.14
C VAL A 170 -10.88 6.00 -4.47
N PRO A 171 -10.89 6.99 -3.57
CA PRO A 171 -10.30 8.30 -3.79
C PRO A 171 -8.78 8.22 -4.01
N ILE A 172 -8.25 9.07 -4.90
CA ILE A 172 -6.81 9.26 -5.07
C ILE A 172 -6.37 10.42 -4.20
N ILE A 173 -5.58 10.13 -3.16
CA ILE A 173 -5.10 11.11 -2.20
C ILE A 173 -3.98 11.93 -2.81
N GLY A 174 -3.04 11.28 -3.50
CA GLY A 174 -1.92 11.98 -4.11
C GLY A 174 -1.01 11.08 -4.91
N ILE A 175 0.04 11.71 -5.47
CA ILE A 175 1.08 11.04 -6.26
C ILE A 175 2.44 11.33 -5.63
N VAL A 176 3.25 10.28 -5.46
CA VAL A 176 4.64 10.37 -5.02
C VAL A 176 5.56 9.99 -6.18
N GLU A 177 6.37 10.94 -6.65
CA GLU A 177 7.44 10.65 -7.60
C GLU A 177 8.73 10.35 -6.83
N ASN A 178 9.03 9.08 -6.72
CA ASN A 178 10.26 8.62 -6.11
C ASN A 178 11.42 8.73 -7.11
N MET A 179 12.63 8.97 -6.62
CA MET A 179 13.83 9.20 -7.43
C MET A 179 13.67 10.39 -8.41
N SER A 180 12.91 11.41 -8.02
CA SER A 180 12.56 12.56 -8.87
C SER A 180 13.76 13.38 -9.27
N TYR A 181 14.71 13.54 -8.38
CA TYR A 181 15.90 14.37 -8.62
C TYR A 181 17.08 13.92 -7.77
N PHE A 182 18.25 14.39 -8.12
CA PHE A 182 19.49 14.21 -7.34
C PHE A 182 19.95 15.58 -6.82
N MET A 183 20.28 15.64 -5.54
CA MET A 183 20.91 16.83 -4.94
C MET A 183 22.43 16.71 -5.01
N CYS A 184 23.07 17.62 -5.75
CA CYS A 184 24.54 17.64 -5.80
C CYS A 184 25.13 17.90 -4.41
N PRO A 185 26.01 17.03 -3.89
CA PRO A 185 26.56 17.20 -2.56
C PRO A 185 27.51 18.40 -2.46
N ASP A 186 28.11 18.83 -3.59
CA ASP A 186 29.10 19.90 -3.61
C ASP A 186 28.48 21.30 -3.69
N CYS A 187 27.41 21.46 -4.49
CA CYS A 187 26.82 22.78 -4.74
C CYS A 187 25.34 22.90 -4.36
N GLY A 188 24.70 21.83 -3.86
CA GLY A 188 23.29 21.82 -3.46
C GLY A 188 22.29 22.00 -4.60
N LYS A 189 22.74 21.97 -5.88
CA LYS A 189 21.82 22.07 -7.02
C LYS A 189 21.02 20.80 -7.19
N LYS A 190 19.74 20.99 -7.50
CA LYS A 190 18.79 19.92 -7.87
C LYS A 190 19.00 19.56 -9.34
N HIS A 191 19.29 18.30 -9.62
CA HIS A 191 19.46 17.77 -10.98
C HIS A 191 18.40 16.73 -11.28
N ARG A 192 17.64 16.93 -12.35
CA ARG A 192 16.65 15.96 -12.84
C ARG A 192 17.32 15.04 -13.86
N ILE A 193 17.95 13.97 -13.38
CA ILE A 193 18.77 13.06 -14.18
C ILE A 193 17.96 12.36 -15.29
N PHE A 194 16.66 12.11 -15.02
CA PHE A 194 15.76 11.45 -15.96
C PHE A 194 14.87 12.40 -16.74
N GLY A 195 15.18 13.69 -16.75
CA GLY A 195 14.40 14.72 -17.41
C GLY A 195 13.41 15.43 -16.48
N GLU A 196 12.63 16.34 -17.04
CA GLU A 196 11.64 17.11 -16.29
C GLU A 196 10.48 16.22 -15.83
N SER A 197 9.99 16.48 -14.62
CA SER A 197 8.80 15.81 -14.11
C SER A 197 7.57 16.23 -14.92
N HIS A 198 6.70 15.26 -15.18
CA HIS A 198 5.42 15.49 -15.82
C HIS A 198 4.25 15.36 -14.84
N LEU A 199 4.54 15.27 -13.53
CA LEU A 199 3.53 15.09 -12.50
C LEU A 199 2.49 16.20 -12.47
N ASP A 200 2.90 17.46 -12.58
CA ASP A 200 1.97 18.59 -12.57
C ASP A 200 0.90 18.48 -13.65
N LYS A 201 1.28 18.01 -14.84
CA LYS A 201 0.33 17.82 -15.96
C LYS A 201 -0.68 16.72 -15.66
N ILE A 202 -0.23 15.65 -15.02
CA ILE A 202 -1.08 14.52 -14.67
C ILE A 202 -1.99 14.88 -13.50
N ALA A 203 -1.43 15.50 -12.47
CA ALA A 203 -2.18 15.95 -11.31
C ALA A 203 -3.28 16.94 -11.71
N ASN A 204 -2.97 17.93 -12.56
CA ASN A 204 -3.97 18.84 -13.08
C ASN A 204 -5.04 18.16 -13.94
N LYS A 205 -4.66 17.16 -14.76
CA LYS A 205 -5.61 16.41 -15.60
C LYS A 205 -6.63 15.63 -14.81
N TYR A 206 -6.23 15.09 -13.64
CA TYR A 206 -7.06 14.25 -12.79
C TYR A 206 -7.48 14.90 -11.47
N GLU A 207 -7.23 16.21 -11.34
CA GLU A 207 -7.57 17.02 -10.16
C GLU A 207 -6.97 16.48 -8.86
N ILE A 208 -5.74 15.91 -8.94
CA ILE A 208 -5.04 15.36 -7.78
C ILE A 208 -4.26 16.48 -7.10
N GLY A 209 -4.69 16.87 -5.90
CA GLY A 209 -4.14 18.03 -5.18
C GLY A 209 -2.78 17.82 -4.52
N ASN A 210 -2.43 16.58 -4.15
CA ASN A 210 -1.24 16.31 -3.37
C ASN A 210 -0.16 15.64 -4.22
N ILE A 211 1.02 16.28 -4.31
CA ILE A 211 2.18 15.76 -5.01
C ILE A 211 3.39 15.83 -4.08
N ALA A 212 4.16 14.75 -4.04
CA ALA A 212 5.43 14.72 -3.33
C ALA A 212 6.55 14.22 -4.25
N GLU A 213 7.73 14.84 -4.14
CA GLU A 213 8.93 14.43 -4.86
C GLU A 213 9.99 13.96 -3.87
N ILE A 214 10.45 12.71 -4.01
CA ILE A 214 11.51 12.14 -3.19
C ILE A 214 12.81 12.13 -4.00
N PRO A 215 13.94 12.63 -3.44
CA PRO A 215 15.21 12.62 -4.14
C PRO A 215 15.79 11.21 -4.28
N MET A 216 16.64 11.04 -5.28
CA MET A 216 17.58 9.92 -5.29
C MET A 216 18.55 10.10 -4.11
N ASN A 217 18.46 9.20 -3.14
CA ASN A 217 19.28 9.27 -1.95
C ASN A 217 19.83 7.88 -1.60
N THR A 218 21.13 7.72 -1.74
CA THR A 218 21.82 6.45 -1.42
C THR A 218 21.71 6.08 0.05
N LYS A 219 21.49 7.06 0.95
CA LYS A 219 21.29 6.79 2.37
C LYS A 219 19.95 6.10 2.63
N ILE A 220 18.89 6.44 1.86
CA ILE A 220 17.58 5.77 1.97
C ILE A 220 17.72 4.31 1.53
N ALA A 221 18.33 4.07 0.37
CA ALA A 221 18.56 2.72 -0.12
C ALA A 221 19.39 1.90 0.89
N ALA A 222 20.49 2.46 1.38
CA ALA A 222 21.33 1.80 2.38
C ALA A 222 20.60 1.58 3.73
N ALA A 223 19.66 2.45 4.10
CA ALA A 223 18.84 2.27 5.28
C ALA A 223 17.87 1.10 5.11
N CYS A 224 17.21 0.98 3.94
CA CYS A 224 16.38 -0.18 3.62
C CYS A 224 17.19 -1.48 3.66
N ASP A 225 18.34 -1.53 3.00
CA ASP A 225 19.19 -2.73 2.93
C ASP A 225 19.69 -3.19 4.31
N LYS A 226 19.90 -2.24 5.22
CA LYS A 226 20.38 -2.50 6.60
C LYS A 226 19.25 -2.72 7.61
N GLY A 227 17.99 -2.65 7.19
CA GLY A 227 16.84 -2.75 8.10
C GLY A 227 16.75 -1.58 9.07
N MET A 228 17.05 -0.38 8.60
CA MET A 228 17.15 0.85 9.40
C MET A 228 16.36 2.01 8.78
N ILE A 229 15.30 1.71 8.01
CA ILE A 229 14.49 2.73 7.32
C ILE A 229 13.92 3.77 8.28
N GLU A 230 13.68 3.41 9.53
CA GLU A 230 13.19 4.31 10.58
C GLU A 230 14.15 5.47 10.88
N LEU A 231 15.40 5.37 10.44
CA LEU A 231 16.45 6.40 10.63
C LEU A 231 16.63 7.30 9.40
N PHE A 232 15.81 7.16 8.34
CA PHE A 232 15.92 8.07 7.22
C PHE A 232 15.68 9.52 7.67
N ASP A 233 16.35 10.47 7.00
CA ASP A 233 16.22 11.91 7.26
C ASP A 233 15.55 12.57 6.05
N GLY A 234 14.41 13.24 6.27
CA GLY A 234 13.64 13.94 5.25
C GLY A 234 12.18 14.12 5.65
N ASP A 235 11.59 15.19 5.15
CA ASP A 235 10.23 15.67 5.42
C ASP A 235 9.34 15.65 4.14
N TRP A 236 9.80 15.02 3.07
CA TRP A 236 9.15 15.04 1.74
C TRP A 236 7.72 14.52 1.74
N LEU A 237 7.34 13.74 2.76
CA LEU A 237 6.06 13.06 2.84
C LEU A 237 5.12 13.62 3.93
N ASP A 238 5.51 14.69 4.64
CA ASP A 238 4.69 15.25 5.73
C ASP A 238 3.30 15.65 5.25
N SER A 239 3.23 16.45 4.21
CA SER A 239 1.95 16.87 3.63
C SER A 239 1.15 15.70 3.04
N MET A 240 1.82 14.66 2.54
CA MET A 240 1.15 13.47 2.04
C MET A 240 0.53 12.66 3.18
N VAL A 241 1.22 12.53 4.31
CA VAL A 241 0.69 11.85 5.50
C VAL A 241 -0.52 12.62 6.07
N GLU A 242 -0.45 13.95 6.14
CA GLU A 242 -1.58 14.79 6.55
C GLU A 242 -2.79 14.60 5.62
N ALA A 243 -2.55 14.56 4.31
CA ALA A 243 -3.60 14.29 3.33
C ALA A 243 -4.20 12.89 3.49
N CYS A 244 -3.38 11.87 3.79
CA CYS A 244 -3.84 10.51 4.08
C CYS A 244 -4.71 10.45 5.34
N LEU A 245 -4.35 11.17 6.39
CA LEU A 245 -5.14 11.25 7.63
C LEU A 245 -6.48 11.95 7.42
N ALA A 246 -6.53 12.95 6.55
CA ALA A 246 -7.73 13.68 6.18
C ALA A 246 -8.63 12.94 5.17
N ALA A 247 -8.11 11.90 4.53
CA ALA A 247 -8.85 11.16 3.52
C ALA A 247 -10.12 10.54 4.11
N ASP A 248 -11.19 10.54 3.34
CA ASP A 248 -12.43 9.87 3.68
C ASP A 248 -13.05 9.26 2.43
N ASN A 249 -13.53 8.04 2.56
CA ASN A 249 -14.23 7.34 1.51
C ASN A 249 -15.59 6.88 2.03
N PRO A 250 -16.68 7.64 1.78
CA PRO A 250 -18.00 7.27 2.24
C PRO A 250 -18.52 5.98 1.60
N ASP A 251 -17.96 5.59 0.45
CA ASP A 251 -18.36 4.40 -0.30
C ASP A 251 -17.46 3.18 0.02
N LYS A 252 -16.60 3.29 1.05
CA LYS A 252 -15.74 2.17 1.41
C LYS A 252 -16.56 0.97 1.87
N HIS A 253 -16.23 -0.19 1.30
CA HIS A 253 -16.82 -1.45 1.72
C HIS A 253 -16.23 -1.88 3.07
N ASP A 254 -17.05 -2.50 3.93
CA ASP A 254 -16.62 -3.00 5.26
C ASP A 254 -15.65 -4.20 5.17
N GLY A 255 -15.01 -4.41 4.02
CA GLY A 255 -14.00 -5.47 3.82
C GLY A 255 -14.58 -6.89 3.81
N MET A 256 -15.89 -7.04 3.70
CA MET A 256 -16.51 -8.33 3.40
C MET A 256 -16.90 -8.38 1.93
N PRO A 257 -16.40 -9.36 1.15
CA PRO A 257 -17.05 -9.68 -0.10
C PRO A 257 -18.49 -10.02 0.24
N GLN A 258 -19.44 -9.36 -0.40
CA GLN A 258 -20.85 -9.78 -0.31
C GLN A 258 -20.90 -11.21 -0.85
N HIS A 259 -20.89 -12.17 0.05
CA HIS A 259 -21.04 -13.58 -0.32
C HIS A 259 -22.38 -13.76 -1.03
N PRO A 260 -22.43 -14.60 -2.09
CA PRO A 260 -23.67 -14.91 -2.78
C PRO A 260 -24.76 -15.54 -1.90
N GLU A 261 -24.49 -15.77 -0.61
CA GLU A 261 -25.44 -16.34 0.36
C GLU A 261 -26.57 -15.36 0.74
N ASP A 262 -26.41 -14.05 0.51
CA ASP A 262 -27.48 -13.06 0.63
C ASP A 262 -28.34 -12.93 -0.64
N CYS A 263 -28.16 -13.83 -1.59
CA CYS A 263 -28.98 -13.89 -2.78
C CYS A 263 -30.38 -14.39 -2.42
N SER A 264 -31.32 -13.47 -2.22
CA SER A 264 -32.73 -13.75 -1.89
C SER A 264 -33.53 -14.43 -3.03
N GLY A 265 -32.86 -15.17 -3.89
CA GLY A 265 -33.47 -16.12 -4.85
C GLY A 265 -34.21 -15.53 -6.05
N SER A 266 -34.19 -14.21 -6.32
CA SER A 266 -34.71 -13.63 -7.54
C SER A 266 -33.59 -13.15 -8.46
N CYS A 267 -33.19 -13.97 -9.40
CA CYS A 267 -32.11 -13.70 -10.38
C CYS A 267 -32.46 -12.63 -11.44
N ASP A 268 -33.65 -12.06 -11.42
CA ASP A 268 -34.09 -11.12 -12.46
C ASP A 268 -33.55 -9.69 -12.33
N SER A 269 -32.82 -9.38 -11.25
CA SER A 269 -32.24 -8.05 -11.02
C SER A 269 -30.71 -8.05 -10.75
N CYS A 270 -30.07 -9.20 -10.82
CA CYS A 270 -28.64 -9.35 -10.52
C CYS A 270 -27.84 -9.20 -11.81
N GLY A 271 -27.19 -8.05 -12.02
CA GLY A 271 -26.32 -7.77 -13.18
C GLY A 271 -24.94 -8.45 -13.13
N VAL A 272 -24.77 -9.55 -12.39
CA VAL A 272 -23.50 -10.27 -12.27
C VAL A 272 -23.48 -11.41 -13.31
N GLU A 273 -22.72 -11.22 -14.39
CA GLU A 273 -22.40 -12.29 -15.35
C GLU A 273 -21.56 -13.37 -14.65
N GLY A 274 -22.11 -14.56 -14.48
CA GLY A 274 -21.38 -15.72 -13.95
C GLY A 274 -22.07 -16.48 -12.81
N CYS A 275 -23.27 -16.10 -12.39
CA CYS A 275 -24.04 -16.84 -11.41
C CYS A 275 -24.61 -18.13 -12.04
N GLY A 276 -23.81 -19.22 -12.01
CA GLY A 276 -24.23 -20.54 -12.45
C GLY A 276 -25.20 -21.15 -11.47
N SER A 277 -26.49 -21.24 -11.85
CA SER A 277 -27.51 -22.05 -11.20
C SER A 277 -27.00 -23.46 -10.96
N ARG A 278 -26.71 -23.83 -9.71
CA ARG A 278 -26.62 -25.23 -9.29
C ARG A 278 -28.04 -25.77 -9.16
N LYS A 279 -28.39 -26.71 -10.07
CA LYS A 279 -29.45 -27.67 -9.83
C LYS A 279 -29.00 -28.72 -8.85
#